data_bd703767cdd6841d2c4f524f6199db62
#
_entry.id   bd703767cdd6841d2c4f524f6199db62
#
_cell.length_a   1.000
_cell.length_b   1.000
_cell.length_c   1.000
_cell.angle_alpha   90.00
_cell.angle_beta   90.00
_cell.angle_gamma   90.00
#
_symmetry.space_group_name_H-M   'P 1'
#
loop_
_entity.id
_entity.type
_entity.pdbx_description
1 polymer ?
#
loop_
_entity_poly.entity_id
_entity_poly.type
_entity_poly.pdbx_seq_one_letter_code
_entity_poly.pdbx_strand_id
1 'polypeptide(L)'
;GGMVTTNDPELWSRMWSFKDHGKSWEAVYERQHPPGYRWVHESIGTNWRMLEMQAAIGRIQLARIAEWSRLRQHNADILSTALKPFAVPGGPVRLPELDAGGDGAASVHANYKFYFYLVPDRLKPDWSRQRVVDEIVARGVPCQVGSCSEVYLEKAFDGTGWRPAEPLPVARALGHPTLSEAETQRAAAVTTAVLDEASL
;
A
#
# COMPACT_ATOMS: atom_id res chain seq x y z
N GLY A 1 0.03 -11.95 -7.78
CA GLY A 1 0.48 -11.27 -9.00
C GLY A 1 0.50 -9.76 -8.81
N GLY A 2 1.02 -9.06 -9.81
CA GLY A 2 1.09 -7.60 -9.81
C GLY A 2 1.35 -7.08 -11.21
N MET A 3 1.25 -5.78 -11.39
CA MET A 3 1.52 -5.11 -12.64
C MET A 3 2.34 -3.86 -12.37
N VAL A 4 3.33 -3.61 -13.20
CA VAL A 4 4.06 -2.35 -13.24
C VAL A 4 3.83 -1.70 -14.60
N THR A 5 3.50 -0.44 -14.61
CA THR A 5 3.28 0.35 -15.83
C THR A 5 4.22 1.55 -15.84
N THR A 6 4.74 1.91 -17.00
CA THR A 6 5.61 3.08 -17.17
C THR A 6 5.51 3.61 -18.59
N ASN A 7 5.73 4.91 -18.77
CA ASN A 7 5.90 5.55 -20.05
C ASN A 7 7.39 5.73 -20.43
N ASP A 8 8.31 5.33 -19.57
CA ASP A 8 9.74 5.36 -19.79
C ASP A 8 10.19 4.07 -20.49
N PRO A 9 10.65 4.12 -21.76
CA PRO A 9 11.06 2.93 -22.50
C PRO A 9 12.32 2.26 -21.94
N GLU A 10 13.25 3.02 -21.35
CA GLU A 10 14.45 2.44 -20.73
C GLU A 10 14.10 1.66 -19.47
N LEU A 11 13.26 2.25 -18.61
CA LEU A 11 12.77 1.57 -17.42
C LEU A 11 11.97 0.33 -17.79
N TRP A 12 11.08 0.41 -18.80
CA TRP A 12 10.36 -0.75 -19.33
C TRP A 12 11.31 -1.87 -19.76
N SER A 13 12.32 -1.55 -20.55
CA SER A 13 13.30 -2.52 -21.05
C SER A 13 14.04 -3.24 -19.91
N ARG A 14 14.49 -2.48 -18.91
CA ARG A 14 15.17 -3.03 -17.73
C ARG A 14 14.24 -3.94 -16.90
N MET A 15 12.99 -3.52 -16.65
CA MET A 15 12.01 -4.32 -15.91
C MET A 15 11.64 -5.59 -16.68
N TRP A 16 11.44 -5.48 -18.00
CA TRP A 16 11.16 -6.63 -18.86
C TRP A 16 12.29 -7.66 -18.81
N SER A 17 13.52 -7.19 -18.96
CA SER A 17 14.72 -8.03 -18.88
C SER A 17 14.83 -8.73 -17.52
N PHE A 18 14.73 -7.98 -16.44
CA PHE A 18 14.88 -8.52 -15.09
C PHE A 18 13.84 -9.60 -14.77
N LYS A 19 12.55 -9.40 -15.15
CA LYS A 19 11.48 -10.38 -14.91
C LYS A 19 11.61 -11.66 -15.75
N ASP A 20 12.43 -11.65 -16.82
CA ASP A 20 12.60 -12.76 -17.76
C ASP A 20 14.06 -13.20 -17.88
N HIS A 21 14.65 -13.55 -16.76
CA HIS A 21 16.01 -14.13 -16.67
C HIS A 21 17.14 -13.23 -17.20
N GLY A 22 16.94 -11.93 -17.36
CA GLY A 22 17.95 -11.03 -17.90
C GLY A 22 18.09 -11.06 -19.42
N LYS A 23 17.08 -11.57 -20.13
CA LYS A 23 17.04 -11.49 -21.60
C LYS A 23 16.76 -10.05 -22.02
N SER A 24 17.32 -9.60 -23.13
CA SER A 24 16.87 -8.37 -23.75
C SER A 24 15.75 -8.64 -24.78
N TRP A 25 14.83 -7.69 -24.91
CA TRP A 25 13.77 -7.76 -25.94
C TRP A 25 14.37 -7.86 -27.34
N GLU A 26 15.36 -7.01 -27.61
CA GLU A 26 16.09 -6.99 -28.88
C GLU A 26 16.70 -8.36 -29.21
N ALA A 27 17.44 -8.97 -28.24
CA ALA A 27 18.08 -10.26 -28.47
C ALA A 27 17.08 -11.39 -28.72
N VAL A 28 15.87 -11.30 -28.13
CA VAL A 28 14.85 -12.35 -28.29
C VAL A 28 14.07 -12.21 -29.61
N TYR A 29 13.67 -10.98 -29.97
CA TYR A 29 12.67 -10.74 -31.01
C TYR A 29 13.16 -10.00 -32.24
N GLU A 30 14.26 -9.27 -32.17
CA GLU A 30 14.72 -8.39 -33.23
C GLU A 30 16.06 -8.81 -33.82
N ARG A 31 16.98 -9.32 -33.00
CA ARG A 31 18.30 -9.75 -33.44
C ARG A 31 18.26 -11.06 -34.22
N GLN A 32 18.91 -11.07 -35.37
CA GLN A 32 19.16 -12.33 -36.11
C GLN A 32 20.22 -13.16 -35.41
N HIS A 33 19.98 -14.47 -35.30
CA HIS A 33 20.91 -15.43 -34.71
C HIS A 33 21.29 -16.49 -35.72
N PRO A 34 22.55 -16.99 -35.70
CA PRO A 34 22.93 -18.15 -36.47
C PRO A 34 22.15 -19.38 -35.99
N PRO A 35 22.05 -20.44 -36.84
CA PRO A 35 21.47 -21.71 -36.44
C PRO A 35 22.12 -22.26 -35.17
N GLY A 36 21.32 -22.76 -34.23
CA GLY A 36 21.80 -23.38 -33.01
C GLY A 36 21.34 -22.65 -31.74
N TYR A 37 22.13 -22.71 -30.67
CA TYR A 37 21.82 -22.10 -29.41
C TYR A 37 21.94 -20.57 -29.47
N ARG A 38 20.92 -19.86 -28.94
CA ARG A 38 20.89 -18.39 -28.91
C ARG A 38 21.27 -17.85 -27.52
N TRP A 39 22.30 -17.03 -27.49
CA TRP A 39 22.75 -16.33 -26.28
C TRP A 39 21.97 -15.04 -26.14
N VAL A 40 20.86 -15.09 -25.39
CA VAL A 40 19.89 -13.98 -25.25
C VAL A 40 19.83 -13.36 -23.86
N HIS A 41 20.59 -13.92 -22.90
CA HIS A 41 20.66 -13.43 -21.53
C HIS A 41 21.81 -12.43 -21.41
N GLU A 42 21.49 -11.14 -21.36
CA GLU A 42 22.47 -10.05 -21.38
C GLU A 42 22.68 -9.41 -20.00
N SER A 43 21.88 -9.80 -19.02
CA SER A 43 21.98 -9.35 -17.64
C SER A 43 21.52 -10.44 -16.65
N ILE A 44 21.72 -10.20 -15.37
CA ILE A 44 21.14 -11.04 -14.32
C ILE A 44 19.68 -10.68 -14.13
N GLY A 45 18.82 -11.69 -14.03
CA GLY A 45 17.40 -11.52 -13.82
C GLY A 45 16.77 -12.70 -13.08
N THR A 46 15.47 -12.67 -12.95
CA THR A 46 14.66 -13.68 -12.26
C THR A 46 13.49 -14.13 -13.13
N ASN A 47 12.74 -15.14 -12.70
CA ASN A 47 11.56 -15.59 -13.39
C ASN A 47 10.30 -15.12 -12.69
N TRP A 48 9.79 -13.96 -13.10
CA TRP A 48 8.52 -13.41 -12.61
C TRP A 48 7.40 -13.44 -13.66
N ARG A 49 7.51 -14.36 -14.60
CA ARG A 49 6.43 -14.56 -15.57
C ARG A 49 5.20 -15.12 -14.87
N MET A 50 4.06 -14.52 -15.15
CA MET A 50 2.78 -14.99 -14.63
C MET A 50 2.44 -16.34 -15.26
N LEU A 51 2.01 -17.31 -14.45
CA LEU A 51 1.49 -18.58 -14.96
C LEU A 51 0.13 -18.36 -15.62
N GLU A 52 -0.20 -19.17 -16.62
CA GLU A 52 -1.50 -19.10 -17.35
C GLU A 52 -2.69 -19.21 -16.39
N MET A 53 -2.60 -20.07 -15.40
CA MET A 53 -3.62 -20.23 -14.36
C MET A 53 -3.82 -18.94 -13.54
N GLN A 54 -2.73 -18.28 -13.16
CA GLN A 54 -2.78 -16.98 -12.47
C GLN A 54 -3.38 -15.91 -13.37
N ALA A 55 -3.03 -15.91 -14.66
CA ALA A 55 -3.58 -14.98 -15.64
C ALA A 55 -5.09 -15.19 -15.86
N ALA A 56 -5.53 -16.44 -15.91
CA ALA A 56 -6.97 -16.78 -16.06
C ALA A 56 -7.77 -16.28 -14.85
N ILE A 57 -7.30 -16.53 -13.63
CA ILE A 57 -7.90 -16.01 -12.39
C ILE A 57 -7.89 -14.47 -12.41
N GLY A 58 -6.74 -13.87 -12.74
CA GLY A 58 -6.58 -12.42 -12.79
C GLY A 58 -7.55 -11.74 -13.74
N ARG A 59 -7.83 -12.33 -14.90
CA ARG A 59 -8.83 -11.82 -15.86
C ARG A 59 -10.26 -11.82 -15.29
N ILE A 60 -10.63 -12.87 -14.57
CA ILE A 60 -11.94 -12.96 -13.92
C ILE A 60 -12.06 -11.90 -12.83
N GLN A 61 -11.01 -11.75 -11.99
CA GLN A 61 -10.96 -10.75 -10.92
C GLN A 61 -11.02 -9.32 -11.48
N LEU A 62 -10.26 -9.06 -12.55
CA LEU A 62 -10.25 -7.75 -13.20
C LEU A 62 -11.62 -7.32 -13.71
N ALA A 63 -12.41 -8.26 -14.24
CA ALA A 63 -13.76 -7.98 -14.69
C ALA A 63 -14.71 -7.55 -13.54
N ARG A 64 -14.40 -7.95 -12.30
CA ARG A 64 -15.20 -7.63 -11.10
C ARG A 64 -14.73 -6.38 -10.36
N ILE A 65 -13.54 -5.87 -10.67
CA ILE A 65 -12.89 -4.83 -9.84
C ILE A 65 -13.69 -3.54 -9.76
N ALA A 66 -14.42 -3.19 -10.81
CA ALA A 66 -15.25 -1.98 -10.83
C ALA A 66 -16.38 -2.04 -9.80
N GLU A 67 -17.06 -3.18 -9.72
CA GLU A 67 -18.13 -3.41 -8.73
C GLU A 67 -17.55 -3.42 -7.31
N TRP A 68 -16.47 -4.16 -7.09
CA TRP A 68 -15.82 -4.21 -5.77
C TRP A 68 -15.31 -2.85 -5.31
N SER A 69 -14.73 -2.06 -6.22
CA SER A 69 -14.29 -0.71 -5.88
C SER A 69 -15.46 0.18 -5.48
N ARG A 70 -16.61 0.07 -6.17
CA ARG A 70 -17.83 0.81 -5.81
C ARG A 70 -18.33 0.42 -4.42
N LEU A 71 -18.40 -0.89 -4.13
CA LEU A 71 -18.84 -1.38 -2.81
C LEU A 71 -17.88 -0.94 -1.69
N ARG A 72 -16.57 -1.04 -1.91
CA ARG A 72 -15.56 -0.60 -0.96
C ARG A 72 -15.63 0.92 -0.73
N GLN A 73 -15.87 1.70 -1.78
CA GLN A 73 -16.07 3.14 -1.64
C GLN A 73 -17.31 3.45 -0.80
N HIS A 74 -18.42 2.79 -1.08
CA HIS A 74 -19.66 2.95 -0.30
C HIS A 74 -19.44 2.64 1.20
N ASN A 75 -18.75 1.54 1.51
CA ASN A 75 -18.41 1.18 2.88
C ASN A 75 -17.46 2.20 3.53
N ALA A 76 -16.48 2.70 2.80
CA ALA A 76 -15.56 3.74 3.29
C ALA A 76 -16.29 5.04 3.57
N ASP A 77 -17.28 5.41 2.77
CA ASP A 77 -18.12 6.61 2.98
C ASP A 77 -18.97 6.49 4.25
N ILE A 78 -19.53 5.29 4.52
CA ILE A 78 -20.26 5.01 5.76
C ILE A 78 -19.33 5.17 6.97
N LEU A 79 -18.15 4.53 6.94
CA LEU A 79 -17.17 4.60 8.03
C LEU A 79 -16.67 6.03 8.24
N SER A 80 -16.33 6.73 7.16
CA SER A 80 -15.92 8.13 7.21
C SER A 80 -16.99 9.00 7.82
N THR A 81 -18.25 8.82 7.43
CA THR A 81 -19.38 9.58 7.96
C THR A 81 -19.56 9.33 9.45
N ALA A 82 -19.46 8.08 9.91
CA ALA A 82 -19.55 7.72 11.31
C ALA A 82 -18.40 8.31 12.16
N LEU A 83 -17.21 8.47 11.57
CA LEU A 83 -16.03 8.99 12.26
C LEU A 83 -15.90 10.52 12.21
N LYS A 84 -16.60 11.20 11.28
CA LYS A 84 -16.56 12.67 11.15
C LYS A 84 -16.77 13.44 12.47
N PRO A 85 -17.70 13.06 13.36
CA PRO A 85 -17.88 13.78 14.63
C PRO A 85 -16.65 13.77 15.54
N PHE A 86 -15.76 12.79 15.36
CA PHE A 86 -14.53 12.65 16.12
C PHE A 86 -13.30 13.20 15.37
N ALA A 87 -13.44 13.47 14.06
CA ALA A 87 -12.37 13.95 13.19
C ALA A 87 -12.42 15.49 12.99
N VAL A 88 -12.86 16.20 14.00
CA VAL A 88 -12.86 17.68 14.05
C VAL A 88 -11.49 18.21 14.47
N PRO A 89 -11.17 19.50 14.22
CA PRO A 89 -9.94 20.10 14.72
C PRO A 89 -9.77 19.89 16.23
N GLY A 90 -8.65 19.32 16.66
CA GLY A 90 -8.39 18.93 18.04
C GLY A 90 -9.14 17.68 18.53
N GLY A 91 -9.84 16.97 17.66
CA GLY A 91 -10.51 15.71 17.97
C GLY A 91 -9.54 14.51 18.06
N PRO A 92 -10.04 13.36 18.59
CA PRO A 92 -9.22 12.18 18.81
C PRO A 92 -8.99 11.34 17.55
N VAL A 93 -9.61 11.69 16.42
CA VAL A 93 -9.50 10.95 15.14
C VAL A 93 -9.05 11.90 14.03
N ARG A 94 -8.24 11.39 13.11
CA ARG A 94 -7.94 12.02 11.83
C ARG A 94 -8.24 11.03 10.69
N LEU A 95 -8.98 11.48 9.70
CA LEU A 95 -9.25 10.73 8.49
C LEU A 95 -8.22 11.09 7.41
N PRO A 96 -7.79 10.12 6.58
CA PRO A 96 -6.99 10.41 5.40
C PRO A 96 -7.76 11.34 4.44
N GLU A 97 -7.07 12.32 3.91
CA GLU A 97 -7.59 13.16 2.83
C GLU A 97 -6.97 12.71 1.51
N LEU A 98 -7.78 12.62 0.48
CA LEU A 98 -7.28 12.36 -0.87
C LEU A 98 -6.79 13.67 -1.47
N ASP A 99 -5.58 13.65 -1.98
CA ASP A 99 -5.04 14.79 -2.71
C ASP A 99 -5.84 14.99 -4.01
N ALA A 100 -6.24 16.21 -4.25
CA ALA A 100 -6.97 16.58 -5.46
C ALA A 100 -6.02 16.67 -6.65
N GLY A 101 -5.35 15.67 -7.06
CA GLY A 101 -4.39 15.58 -8.16
C GLY A 101 -4.05 16.89 -8.91
N GLY A 102 -2.81 17.13 -9.24
CA GLY A 102 -2.35 18.40 -9.83
C GLY A 102 -2.97 18.77 -11.19
N ASP A 103 -3.73 17.87 -11.79
CA ASP A 103 -4.47 18.04 -13.06
C ASP A 103 -5.98 18.30 -12.83
N GLY A 104 -6.42 18.43 -11.59
CA GLY A 104 -7.83 18.63 -11.23
C GLY A 104 -8.71 17.37 -11.37
N ALA A 105 -8.14 16.23 -11.72
CA ALA A 105 -8.86 14.97 -11.73
C ALA A 105 -9.03 14.48 -10.28
N ALA A 106 -10.25 14.16 -9.90
CA ALA A 106 -10.53 13.61 -8.57
C ALA A 106 -9.85 12.24 -8.43
N SER A 107 -8.94 12.13 -7.46
CA SER A 107 -8.33 10.86 -7.11
C SER A 107 -9.37 9.93 -6.50
N VAL A 108 -9.42 8.68 -6.97
CA VAL A 108 -10.30 7.64 -6.42
C VAL A 108 -9.44 6.62 -5.68
N HIS A 109 -9.72 6.44 -4.39
CA HIS A 109 -9.05 5.42 -3.58
C HIS A 109 -9.74 4.07 -3.73
N ALA A 110 -8.97 2.99 -3.91
CA ALA A 110 -9.52 1.65 -4.07
C ALA A 110 -10.09 1.05 -2.77
N ASN A 111 -9.82 1.67 -1.63
CA ASN A 111 -10.31 1.28 -0.31
C ASN A 111 -10.14 -0.22 -0.01
N TYR A 112 -9.00 -0.80 -0.41
CA TYR A 112 -8.67 -2.19 -0.09
C TYR A 112 -8.67 -2.41 1.43
N LYS A 113 -8.19 -1.41 2.18
CA LYS A 113 -8.33 -1.26 3.63
C LYS A 113 -8.79 0.15 3.91
N PHE A 114 -9.65 0.31 4.91
CA PHE A 114 -10.02 1.62 5.42
C PHE A 114 -9.09 1.98 6.58
N TYR A 115 -8.45 3.13 6.50
CA TYR A 115 -7.54 3.63 7.52
C TYR A 115 -8.14 4.87 8.20
N PHE A 116 -8.00 4.95 9.50
CA PHE A 116 -8.13 6.18 10.26
C PHE A 116 -7.01 6.26 11.30
N TYR A 117 -6.71 7.45 11.75
CA TYR A 117 -5.63 7.71 12.68
C TYR A 117 -6.19 8.15 14.01
N LEU A 118 -5.64 7.63 15.11
CA LEU A 118 -5.92 8.13 16.45
C LEU A 118 -4.88 9.20 16.80
N VAL A 119 -5.35 10.23 17.53
CA VAL A 119 -4.50 11.25 18.15
C VAL A 119 -4.41 10.93 19.64
N PRO A 120 -3.31 10.32 20.12
CA PRO A 120 -3.23 9.76 21.48
C PRO A 120 -3.57 10.75 22.57
N ASP A 121 -3.03 11.98 22.47
CA ASP A 121 -3.22 13.05 23.46
C ASP A 121 -4.66 13.63 23.50
N ARG A 122 -5.50 13.19 22.59
CA ARG A 122 -6.91 13.58 22.51
C ARG A 122 -7.87 12.46 22.92
N LEU A 123 -7.32 11.29 23.25
CA LEU A 123 -8.10 10.22 23.84
C LEU A 123 -8.42 10.52 25.30
N LYS A 124 -9.50 9.95 25.83
CA LYS A 124 -9.77 9.97 27.26
C LYS A 124 -8.64 9.27 28.04
N PRO A 125 -8.39 9.64 29.30
CA PRO A 125 -7.25 9.10 30.06
C PRO A 125 -7.19 7.58 30.18
N ASP A 126 -8.33 6.91 30.13
CA ASP A 126 -8.47 5.45 30.21
C ASP A 126 -8.54 4.77 28.84
N TRP A 127 -8.38 5.53 27.75
CA TRP A 127 -8.39 5.01 26.38
C TRP A 127 -7.00 4.97 25.78
N SER A 128 -6.74 3.90 25.04
CA SER A 128 -5.53 3.70 24.25
C SER A 128 -5.89 3.23 22.85
N ARG A 129 -4.93 3.24 21.93
CA ARG A 129 -5.10 2.64 20.61
C ARG A 129 -5.57 1.19 20.69
N GLN A 130 -4.95 0.40 21.56
CA GLN A 130 -5.32 -1.00 21.73
C GLN A 130 -6.75 -1.15 22.21
N ARG A 131 -7.18 -0.36 23.19
CA ARG A 131 -8.55 -0.39 23.67
C ARG A 131 -9.56 -0.04 22.58
N VAL A 132 -9.25 0.94 21.70
CA VAL A 132 -10.13 1.27 20.57
C VAL A 132 -10.27 0.07 19.63
N VAL A 133 -9.15 -0.60 19.29
CA VAL A 133 -9.18 -1.82 18.46
C VAL A 133 -10.02 -2.90 19.11
N ASP A 134 -9.79 -3.20 20.39
CA ASP A 134 -10.48 -4.25 21.14
C ASP A 134 -11.99 -3.98 21.20
N GLU A 135 -12.39 -2.74 21.45
CA GLU A 135 -13.80 -2.32 21.48
C GLU A 135 -14.50 -2.44 20.11
N ILE A 136 -13.79 -2.16 19.03
CA ILE A 136 -14.32 -2.33 17.66
C ILE A 136 -14.48 -3.83 17.36
N VAL A 137 -13.45 -4.63 17.64
CA VAL A 137 -13.48 -6.09 17.43
C VAL A 137 -14.56 -6.77 18.27
N ALA A 138 -14.73 -6.34 19.52
CA ALA A 138 -15.80 -6.85 20.41
C ALA A 138 -17.22 -6.62 19.85
N ARG A 139 -17.38 -5.66 18.93
CA ARG A 139 -18.64 -5.39 18.23
C ARG A 139 -18.78 -6.11 16.90
N GLY A 140 -17.86 -7.06 16.62
CA GLY A 140 -17.88 -7.88 15.42
C GLY A 140 -17.30 -7.23 14.15
N VAL A 141 -16.66 -6.06 14.28
CA VAL A 141 -16.00 -5.39 13.14
C VAL A 141 -14.51 -5.76 13.12
N PRO A 142 -13.99 -6.36 12.04
CA PRO A 142 -12.57 -6.65 11.90
C PRO A 142 -11.76 -5.36 11.98
N CYS A 143 -10.90 -5.25 12.98
CA CYS A 143 -10.06 -4.10 13.20
C CYS A 143 -8.69 -4.53 13.74
N GLN A 144 -7.64 -3.89 13.27
CA GLN A 144 -6.28 -4.16 13.76
C GLN A 144 -5.41 -2.91 13.63
N VAL A 145 -4.29 -2.94 14.32
CA VAL A 145 -3.26 -1.91 14.17
C VAL A 145 -2.69 -1.98 12.74
N GLY A 146 -2.49 -0.83 12.14
CA GLY A 146 -1.92 -0.72 10.79
C GLY A 146 -0.53 -1.35 10.65
N SER A 147 -0.11 -1.52 9.41
CA SER A 147 1.20 -2.09 9.07
C SER A 147 2.36 -1.22 9.55
N CYS A 148 3.56 -1.80 9.61
CA CYS A 148 4.79 -1.10 9.94
C CYS A 148 4.99 0.14 9.05
N SER A 149 5.13 1.30 9.65
CA SER A 149 5.39 2.55 8.93
C SER A 149 6.85 2.75 8.59
N GLU A 150 7.76 2.16 9.40
CA GLU A 150 9.20 2.28 9.27
C GLU A 150 9.82 0.98 8.72
N VAL A 151 9.29 0.48 7.59
CA VAL A 151 9.76 -0.78 6.97
C VAL A 151 11.27 -0.77 6.69
N TYR A 152 11.87 0.40 6.48
CA TYR A 152 13.31 0.53 6.26
C TYR A 152 14.17 0.15 7.49
N LEU A 153 13.57 -0.02 8.68
CA LEU A 153 14.25 -0.51 9.88
C LEU A 153 14.34 -2.05 9.95
N GLU A 154 13.70 -2.75 9.03
CA GLU A 154 13.83 -4.20 8.95
C GLU A 154 15.28 -4.62 8.71
N LYS A 155 15.72 -5.70 9.35
CA LYS A 155 17.08 -6.24 9.23
C LYS A 155 17.49 -6.56 7.80
N ALA A 156 16.52 -6.83 6.92
CA ALA A 156 16.76 -7.06 5.50
C ALA A 156 17.45 -5.89 4.78
N PHE A 157 17.36 -4.68 5.36
CA PHE A 157 18.01 -3.48 4.81
C PHE A 157 19.39 -3.21 5.41
N ASP A 158 19.84 -4.00 6.41
CA ASP A 158 21.16 -3.82 7.02
C ASP A 158 22.25 -4.07 5.97
N GLY A 159 23.20 -3.14 5.85
CA GLY A 159 24.33 -3.25 4.94
C GLY A 159 24.02 -3.17 3.45
N THR A 160 22.78 -2.95 3.04
CA THR A 160 22.38 -2.86 1.62
C THR A 160 22.68 -1.50 0.99
N GLY A 161 22.86 -0.45 1.78
CA GLY A 161 22.90 0.93 1.31
C GLY A 161 21.52 1.53 0.98
N TRP A 162 20.43 0.77 1.11
CA TRP A 162 19.07 1.24 0.82
C TRP A 162 18.35 1.85 2.02
N ARG A 163 18.89 1.64 3.22
CA ARG A 163 18.36 2.27 4.42
C ARG A 163 18.70 3.78 4.38
N PRO A 164 17.72 4.68 4.57
CA PRO A 164 18.00 6.10 4.72
C PRO A 164 18.98 6.36 5.85
N ALA A 165 19.92 7.31 5.67
CA ALA A 165 20.88 7.70 6.69
C ALA A 165 20.19 8.32 7.92
N GLU A 166 19.10 9.05 7.67
CA GLU A 166 18.30 9.69 8.71
C GLU A 166 16.89 9.06 8.77
N PRO A 167 16.28 8.99 9.95
CA PRO A 167 14.90 8.53 10.08
C PRO A 167 13.95 9.35 9.23
N LEU A 168 12.97 8.69 8.60
CA LEU A 168 11.92 9.35 7.84
C LEU A 168 10.85 9.89 8.81
N PRO A 169 10.75 11.23 9.01
CA PRO A 169 9.99 11.80 10.13
C PRO A 169 8.49 11.47 10.04
N VAL A 170 7.92 11.48 8.84
CA VAL A 170 6.49 11.15 8.67
C VAL A 170 6.22 9.67 8.93
N ALA A 171 7.06 8.77 8.43
CA ALA A 171 6.94 7.33 8.67
C ALA A 171 7.05 7.01 10.17
N ARG A 172 8.04 7.62 10.84
CA ARG A 172 8.25 7.48 12.28
C ARG A 172 7.05 8.00 13.08
N ALA A 173 6.55 9.19 12.74
CA ALA A 173 5.39 9.78 13.38
C ALA A 173 4.12 8.93 13.26
N LEU A 174 3.97 8.14 12.20
CA LEU A 174 2.85 7.21 12.03
C LEU A 174 3.00 5.93 12.85
N GLY A 175 4.21 5.51 13.19
CA GLY A 175 4.50 4.24 13.86
C GLY A 175 4.59 4.29 15.38
N HIS A 176 5.08 5.39 15.93
CA HIS A 176 5.40 5.50 17.35
C HIS A 176 4.46 6.44 18.10
N PRO A 177 3.68 5.92 19.08
CA PRO A 177 2.76 6.74 19.87
C PRO A 177 3.46 7.60 20.96
N THR A 178 4.79 7.48 21.13
CA THR A 178 5.56 8.11 22.24
C THR A 178 6.56 9.16 21.73
N LEU A 179 6.20 9.95 20.77
CA LEU A 179 7.08 10.99 20.24
C LEU A 179 6.83 12.33 20.96
N SER A 180 7.88 13.19 20.97
CA SER A 180 7.84 14.53 21.59
C SER A 180 6.63 15.36 21.11
N GLU A 181 6.21 16.38 21.90
CA GLU A 181 5.02 17.19 21.59
C GLU A 181 4.97 17.71 20.14
N ALA A 182 6.10 18.10 19.55
CA ALA A 182 6.17 18.56 18.16
C ALA A 182 5.98 17.43 17.12
N GLU A 183 6.37 16.22 17.45
CA GLU A 183 6.20 15.01 16.63
C GLU A 183 4.83 14.39 16.87
N THR A 184 4.29 14.49 18.08
CA THR A 184 2.95 14.01 18.48
C THR A 184 1.85 14.76 17.74
N GLN A 185 2.02 16.04 17.44
CA GLN A 185 1.08 16.82 16.62
C GLN A 185 0.99 16.30 15.16
N ARG A 186 1.96 15.50 14.71
CA ARG A 186 1.98 14.87 13.39
C ARG A 186 1.72 13.36 13.44
N ALA A 187 1.82 12.76 14.63
CA ALA A 187 1.75 11.33 14.82
C ALA A 187 0.34 10.87 15.19
N ALA A 188 -0.35 10.32 14.24
CA ALA A 188 -1.55 9.56 14.51
C ALA A 188 -1.21 8.07 14.47
N ALA A 189 -1.67 7.32 15.45
CA ALA A 189 -1.60 5.87 15.40
C ALA A 189 -2.51 5.35 14.28
N VAL A 190 -1.96 4.58 13.36
CA VAL A 190 -2.73 3.99 12.26
C VAL A 190 -3.52 2.80 12.77
N THR A 191 -4.82 2.87 12.68
CA THR A 191 -5.72 1.73 12.90
C THR A 191 -6.36 1.36 11.58
N THR A 192 -6.31 0.09 11.22
CA THR A 192 -6.89 -0.43 9.99
C THR A 192 -8.17 -1.16 10.32
N ALA A 193 -9.29 -0.72 9.76
CA ALA A 193 -10.49 -1.53 9.64
C ALA A 193 -10.38 -2.34 8.34
N VAL A 194 -10.29 -3.66 8.46
CA VAL A 194 -10.33 -4.56 7.31
C VAL A 194 -11.79 -4.93 7.09
N LEU A 195 -12.35 -4.46 6.01
CA LEU A 195 -13.63 -4.98 5.53
C LEU A 195 -13.33 -6.30 4.83
N ASP A 196 -13.59 -7.40 5.50
CA ASP A 196 -13.40 -8.73 4.94
C ASP A 196 -14.38 -8.94 3.77
N GLU A 197 -13.90 -9.53 2.67
CA GLU A 197 -14.73 -9.88 1.51
C GLU A 197 -15.87 -10.84 1.88
N ALA A 198 -15.75 -11.57 2.98
CA ALA A 198 -16.78 -12.44 3.52
C ALA A 198 -17.97 -11.69 4.14
N SER A 199 -17.87 -10.37 4.33
CA SER A 199 -18.92 -9.50 4.91
C SER A 199 -19.73 -8.75 3.83
N LEU A 200 -19.43 -9.02 2.55
CA LEU A 200 -20.15 -8.54 1.37
C LEU A 200 -20.92 -9.69 0.73
#